data_cfdc9cb21e17f94935a599a8e8c0da27
#
_entry.id   cfdc9cb21e17f94935a599a8e8c0da27
#
_cell.length_a   1.000
_cell.length_b   1.000
_cell.length_c   1.000
_cell.angle_alpha   90.00
_cell.angle_beta   90.00
_cell.angle_gamma   90.00
#
_symmetry.space_group_name_H-M   'P 1'
#
loop_
_entity.id
_entity.type
_entity.pdbx_description
1 polymer ?
#
loop_
_entity_poly.entity_id
_entity_poly.type
_entity_poly.pdbx_seq_one_letter_code
_entity_poly.pdbx_strand_id
1 'polypeptide(L)'
;MKTVNENWRSLLLVPLLALIFSAPIKAQDEILNELLNTANLLNETLLELTALSDEDENLIGDELDKQISKDLRFTKEKKFNIKNIFNKLMKNVQRTSINYSYKVVRTDEVNAYAIAGGRMYINTGIIDFLDTEDEIAFVLAHEISHNELRHCIKRVQYAAIASSIDPNLGEIVQVAYGMYSMPFTKYDEFEADELGAKLMKKAGYNISGAVSFFEKLEKLEKEYGMDQRDPVNDFISSHPTAKERRNRVNKM
;
A
#
# COMPACT_ATOMS: atom_id res chain seq x y z
N MET A 1 19.65 39.39 2.05
CA MET A 1 19.29 38.00 1.72
C MET A 1 20.02 37.63 0.45
N LYS A 2 21.02 36.75 0.54
CA LYS A 2 21.75 36.26 -0.65
C LYS A 2 21.01 35.04 -1.18
N THR A 3 20.51 35.15 -2.40
CA THR A 3 19.97 34.01 -3.16
C THR A 3 21.09 33.00 -3.37
N VAL A 4 20.97 31.83 -2.77
CA VAL A 4 21.87 30.70 -3.00
C VAL A 4 21.60 30.19 -4.42
N ASN A 5 22.63 30.31 -5.25
CA ASN A 5 22.61 29.98 -6.66
C ASN A 5 22.40 28.45 -6.84
N GLU A 6 21.26 28.02 -7.38
CA GLU A 6 20.91 26.61 -7.59
C GLU A 6 21.74 25.90 -8.67
N ASN A 7 22.69 26.61 -9.31
CA ASN A 7 23.48 26.08 -10.44
C ASN A 7 24.62 25.11 -10.06
N TRP A 8 24.90 24.89 -8.77
CA TRP A 8 25.98 23.96 -8.37
C TRP A 8 25.59 22.48 -8.55
N ARG A 9 24.29 22.14 -8.49
CA ARG A 9 23.80 20.77 -8.68
C ARG A 9 23.99 20.28 -10.11
N SER A 10 23.75 21.15 -11.10
CA SER A 10 23.98 20.84 -12.51
C SER A 10 25.47 20.77 -12.87
N LEU A 11 26.32 21.51 -12.18
CA LEU A 11 27.78 21.52 -12.41
C LEU A 11 28.49 20.25 -11.96
N LEU A 12 27.94 19.50 -11.00
CA LEU A 12 28.50 18.24 -10.50
C LEU A 12 27.89 16.99 -11.17
N LEU A 13 26.61 17.05 -11.58
CA LEU A 13 25.92 15.91 -12.20
C LEU A 13 26.40 15.64 -13.64
N VAL A 14 26.68 16.68 -14.42
CA VAL A 14 27.11 16.53 -15.82
C VAL A 14 28.47 15.82 -15.94
N PRO A 15 29.54 16.19 -15.20
CA PRO A 15 30.80 15.48 -15.27
C PRO A 15 30.74 14.06 -14.68
N LEU A 16 29.90 13.81 -13.68
CA LEU A 16 29.71 12.47 -13.11
C LEU A 16 29.05 11.53 -14.13
N LEU A 17 28.00 11.99 -14.82
CA LEU A 17 27.36 11.25 -15.90
C LEU A 17 28.32 10.99 -17.07
N ALA A 18 29.13 11.97 -17.47
CA ALA A 18 30.11 11.84 -18.52
C ALA A 18 31.19 10.78 -18.20
N LEU A 19 31.60 10.69 -16.93
CA LEU A 19 32.56 9.66 -16.44
C LEU A 19 31.94 8.26 -16.47
N ILE A 20 30.68 8.11 -16.11
CA ILE A 20 29.96 6.83 -16.16
C ILE A 20 29.85 6.34 -17.61
N PHE A 21 29.41 7.21 -18.54
CA PHE A 21 29.24 6.84 -19.95
C PHE A 21 30.55 6.63 -20.73
N SER A 22 31.69 7.05 -20.19
CA SER A 22 33.02 6.80 -20.79
C SER A 22 33.67 5.49 -20.34
N ALA A 23 33.11 4.84 -19.31
CA ALA A 23 33.61 3.56 -18.81
C ALA A 23 33.19 2.37 -19.70
N PRO A 24 33.91 1.23 -19.70
CA PRO A 24 33.45 0.01 -20.33
C PRO A 24 32.08 -0.42 -19.79
N ILE A 25 31.21 -0.98 -20.65
CA ILE A 25 29.80 -1.32 -20.30
C ILE A 25 29.70 -2.08 -18.98
N LYS A 26 30.56 -3.07 -18.75
CA LYS A 26 30.57 -3.82 -17.49
C LYS A 26 30.87 -2.97 -16.25
N ALA A 27 31.75 -1.97 -16.39
CA ALA A 27 32.05 -1.03 -15.31
C ALA A 27 30.90 -0.02 -15.11
N GLN A 28 30.14 0.29 -16.15
CA GLN A 28 28.94 1.14 -16.04
C GLN A 28 27.86 0.44 -15.20
N ASP A 29 27.62 -0.86 -15.42
CA ASP A 29 26.67 -1.65 -14.64
C ASP A 29 27.08 -1.76 -13.17
N GLU A 30 28.37 -1.97 -12.89
CA GLU A 30 28.91 -2.03 -11.53
C GLU A 30 28.74 -0.67 -10.79
N ILE A 31 29.10 0.44 -11.45
CA ILE A 31 28.94 1.79 -10.88
C ILE A 31 27.47 2.13 -10.66
N LEU A 32 26.60 1.78 -11.61
CA LEU A 32 25.16 2.02 -11.49
C LEU A 32 24.56 1.23 -10.33
N ASN A 33 24.92 -0.04 -10.18
CA ASN A 33 24.46 -0.87 -9.08
C ASN A 33 24.97 -0.35 -7.72
N GLU A 34 26.20 0.13 -7.64
CA GLU A 34 26.75 0.73 -6.42
C GLU A 34 26.05 2.04 -6.05
N LEU A 35 25.74 2.88 -7.05
CA LEU A 35 24.97 4.10 -6.86
C LEU A 35 23.54 3.79 -6.39
N LEU A 36 22.89 2.80 -6.98
CA LEU A 36 21.54 2.38 -6.58
C LEU A 36 21.55 1.80 -5.16
N ASN A 37 22.52 0.98 -4.81
CA ASN A 37 22.67 0.44 -3.46
C ASN A 37 22.92 1.56 -2.43
N THR A 38 23.76 2.54 -2.77
CA THR A 38 24.03 3.69 -1.90
C THR A 38 22.79 4.55 -1.73
N ALA A 39 22.05 4.82 -2.82
CA ALA A 39 20.79 5.57 -2.76
C ALA A 39 19.73 4.85 -1.93
N ASN A 40 19.61 3.52 -2.06
CA ASN A 40 18.70 2.72 -1.25
C ASN A 40 19.09 2.76 0.24
N LEU A 41 20.38 2.62 0.56
CA LEU A 41 20.87 2.69 1.93
C LEU A 41 20.61 4.07 2.56
N LEU A 42 20.84 5.16 1.80
CA LEU A 42 20.53 6.52 2.26
C LEU A 42 19.03 6.71 2.50
N ASN A 43 18.20 6.14 1.63
CA ASN A 43 16.76 6.19 1.76
C ASN A 43 16.26 5.43 3.02
N GLU A 44 16.78 4.23 3.25
CA GLU A 44 16.48 3.45 4.47
C GLU A 44 16.92 4.21 5.72
N THR A 45 18.13 4.77 5.72
CA THR A 45 18.64 5.57 6.85
C THR A 45 17.78 6.81 7.12
N LEU A 46 17.35 7.52 6.07
CA LEU A 46 16.44 8.66 6.20
C LEU A 46 15.08 8.25 6.78
N LEU A 47 14.54 7.12 6.33
CA LEU A 47 13.29 6.59 6.89
C LEU A 47 13.42 6.20 8.36
N GLU A 48 14.54 5.60 8.76
CA GLU A 48 14.80 5.28 10.16
C GLU A 48 14.92 6.55 11.02
N LEU A 49 15.66 7.55 10.55
CA LEU A 49 15.84 8.83 11.25
C LEU A 49 14.55 9.67 11.36
N THR A 50 13.63 9.48 10.44
CA THR A 50 12.33 10.17 10.40
C THR A 50 11.18 9.26 10.79
N ALA A 51 11.47 8.09 11.40
CA ALA A 51 10.46 7.10 11.73
C ALA A 51 9.42 7.68 12.69
N LEU A 52 8.17 7.67 12.22
CA LEU A 52 7.02 8.04 13.03
C LEU A 52 6.70 6.91 14.01
N SER A 53 6.39 7.25 15.24
CA SER A 53 5.94 6.29 16.24
C SER A 53 4.57 5.70 15.88
N ASP A 54 4.17 4.60 16.51
CA ASP A 54 2.83 4.06 16.35
C ASP A 54 1.75 5.03 16.87
N GLU A 55 2.09 5.87 17.85
CA GLU A 55 1.21 6.93 18.34
C GLU A 55 1.00 8.02 17.28
N ASP A 56 2.07 8.50 16.65
CA ASP A 56 2.00 9.46 15.55
C ASP A 56 1.21 8.89 14.36
N GLU A 57 1.45 7.62 14.03
CA GLU A 57 0.73 6.92 12.97
C GLU A 57 -0.77 6.84 13.25
N ASN A 58 -1.16 6.56 14.50
CA ASN A 58 -2.56 6.56 14.92
C ASN A 58 -3.19 7.96 14.80
N LEU A 59 -2.48 9.02 15.21
CA LEU A 59 -2.95 10.40 15.10
C LEU A 59 -3.14 10.82 13.64
N ILE A 60 -2.17 10.51 12.78
CA ILE A 60 -2.28 10.74 11.33
C ILE A 60 -3.47 9.99 10.75
N GLY A 61 -3.63 8.71 11.13
CA GLY A 61 -4.74 7.87 10.69
C GLY A 61 -6.11 8.42 11.11
N ASP A 62 -6.23 8.93 12.33
CA ASP A 62 -7.49 9.51 12.83
C ASP A 62 -7.87 10.80 12.08
N GLU A 63 -6.92 11.69 11.82
CA GLU A 63 -7.19 12.91 11.07
C GLU A 63 -7.47 12.63 9.59
N LEU A 64 -6.76 11.67 9.00
CA LEU A 64 -6.99 11.23 7.63
C LEU A 64 -8.35 10.57 7.47
N ASP A 65 -8.74 9.70 8.41
CA ASP A 65 -10.07 9.07 8.46
C ASP A 65 -11.19 10.11 8.56
N LYS A 66 -11.02 11.16 9.36
CA LYS A 66 -11.97 12.27 9.44
C LYS A 66 -12.14 13.02 8.12
N GLN A 67 -11.04 13.24 7.38
CA GLN A 67 -11.10 13.93 6.09
C GLN A 67 -11.78 13.06 5.03
N ILE A 68 -11.33 11.83 4.84
CA ILE A 68 -11.86 10.88 3.84
C ILE A 68 -13.34 10.60 4.11
N SER A 69 -13.72 10.42 5.38
CA SER A 69 -15.10 10.08 5.76
C SER A 69 -16.14 11.13 5.42
N LYS A 70 -15.75 12.39 5.13
CA LYS A 70 -16.70 13.46 4.76
C LYS A 70 -17.39 13.19 3.44
N ASP A 71 -16.68 12.54 2.50
CA ASP A 71 -17.15 12.34 1.13
C ASP A 71 -17.71 10.91 0.93
N LEU A 72 -17.62 10.05 1.95
CA LEU A 72 -18.04 8.66 1.87
C LEU A 72 -19.41 8.41 2.50
N ARG A 73 -20.14 7.45 1.92
CA ARG A 73 -21.41 6.95 2.48
C ARG A 73 -21.18 5.57 3.07
N PHE A 74 -21.42 5.43 4.36
CA PHE A 74 -21.24 4.17 5.08
C PHE A 74 -22.51 3.34 5.12
N THR A 75 -22.36 2.01 5.20
CA THR A 75 -23.46 1.06 5.32
C THR A 75 -23.07 -0.12 6.21
N LYS A 76 -24.06 -0.97 6.52
CA LYS A 76 -23.80 -2.25 7.20
C LYS A 76 -23.81 -3.37 6.16
N GLU A 77 -22.80 -4.18 6.21
CA GLU A 77 -22.72 -5.38 5.37
C GLU A 77 -23.58 -6.51 5.90
N LYS A 78 -24.13 -7.33 4.99
CA LYS A 78 -25.00 -8.45 5.33
C LYS A 78 -24.60 -9.77 4.65
N LYS A 79 -23.79 -9.73 3.58
CA LYS A 79 -23.37 -10.91 2.81
C LYS A 79 -22.42 -11.80 3.62
N PHE A 80 -21.46 -11.16 4.31
CA PHE A 80 -20.48 -11.84 5.15
C PHE A 80 -20.51 -11.29 6.58
N ASN A 81 -20.12 -12.11 7.56
CA ASN A 81 -19.91 -11.62 8.92
C ASN A 81 -18.50 -10.99 9.05
N ILE A 82 -18.31 -9.83 8.38
CA ILE A 82 -17.01 -9.12 8.33
C ILE A 82 -16.48 -8.88 9.74
N LYS A 83 -17.34 -8.52 10.69
CA LYS A 83 -16.92 -8.30 12.09
C LYS A 83 -16.27 -9.56 12.70
N ASN A 84 -16.83 -10.73 12.47
CA ASN A 84 -16.27 -11.98 12.98
C ASN A 84 -14.95 -12.32 12.27
N ILE A 85 -14.89 -12.14 10.95
CA ILE A 85 -13.68 -12.37 10.15
C ILE A 85 -12.56 -11.44 10.64
N PHE A 86 -12.82 -10.15 10.71
CA PHE A 86 -11.89 -9.15 11.22
C PHE A 86 -11.37 -9.50 12.62
N ASN A 87 -12.26 -9.80 13.57
CA ASN A 87 -11.87 -10.16 14.93
C ASN A 87 -11.00 -11.42 15.00
N LYS A 88 -11.19 -12.39 14.11
CA LYS A 88 -10.32 -13.57 14.04
C LYS A 88 -8.94 -13.22 13.50
N LEU A 89 -8.85 -12.38 12.48
CA LEU A 89 -7.58 -11.88 11.92
C LEU A 89 -6.80 -11.08 12.97
N MET A 90 -7.46 -10.17 13.68
CA MET A 90 -6.87 -9.32 14.70
C MET A 90 -6.19 -10.08 15.85
N LYS A 91 -6.55 -11.33 16.12
CA LYS A 91 -5.86 -12.17 17.11
C LYS A 91 -4.43 -12.54 16.72
N ASN A 92 -4.07 -12.33 15.46
CA ASN A 92 -2.79 -12.77 14.89
C ASN A 92 -1.89 -11.60 14.45
N VAL A 93 -2.33 -10.36 14.62
CA VAL A 93 -1.51 -9.16 14.32
C VAL A 93 -0.41 -8.98 15.36
N GLN A 94 0.70 -8.38 14.94
CA GLN A 94 1.86 -8.15 15.81
C GLN A 94 1.88 -6.70 16.34
N ARG A 95 1.51 -5.73 15.51
CA ARG A 95 1.47 -4.31 15.89
C ARG A 95 0.19 -3.97 16.65
N THR A 96 0.09 -4.43 17.89
CA THR A 96 -1.10 -4.25 18.75
C THR A 96 -1.30 -2.82 19.24
N SER A 97 -0.31 -1.94 19.09
CA SER A 97 -0.39 -0.49 19.38
C SER A 97 -1.13 0.31 18.31
N ILE A 98 -1.34 -0.27 17.11
CA ILE A 98 -2.13 0.34 16.05
C ILE A 98 -3.63 0.13 16.30
N ASN A 99 -4.41 1.19 16.08
CA ASN A 99 -5.87 1.19 16.30
C ASN A 99 -6.63 0.64 15.09
N TYR A 100 -6.53 -0.65 14.80
CA TYR A 100 -7.19 -1.26 13.65
C TYR A 100 -8.70 -1.12 13.68
N SER A 101 -9.26 -0.67 12.57
CA SER A 101 -10.70 -0.59 12.37
C SER A 101 -11.06 -0.67 10.90
N TYR A 102 -12.34 -0.96 10.61
CA TYR A 102 -12.84 -0.93 9.24
C TYR A 102 -14.17 -0.20 9.13
N LYS A 103 -14.44 0.34 7.94
CA LYS A 103 -15.73 0.92 7.55
C LYS A 103 -16.18 0.32 6.22
N VAL A 104 -17.47 0.04 6.09
CA VAL A 104 -18.04 -0.41 4.81
C VAL A 104 -18.60 0.80 4.07
N VAL A 105 -18.07 1.02 2.86
CA VAL A 105 -18.44 2.15 2.00
C VAL A 105 -19.46 1.68 0.97
N ARG A 106 -20.53 2.44 0.81
CA ARG A 106 -21.57 2.17 -0.21
C ARG A 106 -21.10 2.74 -1.55
N THR A 107 -20.52 1.89 -2.38
CA THR A 107 -20.14 2.19 -3.76
C THR A 107 -20.04 0.88 -4.54
N ASP A 108 -20.27 0.93 -5.85
CA ASP A 108 -20.18 -0.23 -6.75
C ASP A 108 -18.73 -0.52 -7.16
N GLU A 109 -17.78 0.33 -6.77
CA GLU A 109 -16.35 0.10 -7.02
C GLU A 109 -15.87 -1.18 -6.33
N VAL A 110 -15.24 -2.05 -7.10
CA VAL A 110 -14.61 -3.27 -6.58
C VAL A 110 -13.25 -2.90 -5.98
N ASN A 111 -13.26 -2.43 -4.74
CA ASN A 111 -12.05 -2.01 -4.05
C ASN A 111 -12.16 -2.18 -2.54
N ALA A 112 -10.98 -2.36 -1.90
CA ALA A 112 -10.76 -2.16 -0.48
C ALA A 112 -9.39 -1.48 -0.34
N TYR A 113 -9.19 -0.67 0.68
CA TYR A 113 -7.91 0.00 0.89
C TYR A 113 -7.65 0.31 2.36
N ALA A 114 -6.39 0.27 2.72
CA ALA A 114 -5.89 0.67 4.03
C ALA A 114 -5.23 2.05 3.98
N ILE A 115 -5.38 2.80 5.05
CA ILE A 115 -4.64 4.03 5.30
C ILE A 115 -3.79 3.89 6.57
N ALA A 116 -2.89 4.82 6.82
CA ALA A 116 -2.08 4.84 8.04
C ALA A 116 -2.94 4.76 9.30
N GLY A 117 -2.39 4.20 10.38
CA GLY A 117 -3.07 4.03 11.65
C GLY A 117 -4.08 2.89 11.69
N GLY A 118 -4.02 1.93 10.74
CA GLY A 118 -4.85 0.72 10.75
C GLY A 118 -6.30 0.94 10.31
N ARG A 119 -6.64 2.08 9.71
CA ARG A 119 -7.99 2.34 9.22
C ARG A 119 -8.16 1.72 7.85
N MET A 120 -9.26 0.97 7.64
CA MET A 120 -9.57 0.28 6.39
C MET A 120 -10.96 0.63 5.89
N TYR A 121 -11.10 0.69 4.58
CA TYR A 121 -12.34 0.92 3.87
C TYR A 121 -12.63 -0.25 2.94
N ILE A 122 -13.84 -0.79 3.01
CA ILE A 122 -14.26 -1.95 2.24
C ILE A 122 -15.48 -1.53 1.45
N ASN A 123 -15.37 -1.45 0.15
CA ASN A 123 -16.46 -1.05 -0.72
C ASN A 123 -17.51 -2.18 -0.83
N THR A 124 -18.79 -1.82 -0.97
CA THR A 124 -19.83 -2.81 -1.24
C THR A 124 -19.57 -3.57 -2.54
N GLY A 125 -18.97 -2.92 -3.55
CA GLY A 125 -18.61 -3.55 -4.82
C GLY A 125 -17.69 -4.76 -4.66
N ILE A 126 -16.61 -4.67 -3.84
CA ILE A 126 -15.75 -5.84 -3.63
C ILE A 126 -16.48 -6.93 -2.84
N ILE A 127 -17.33 -6.57 -1.88
CA ILE A 127 -18.11 -7.54 -1.11
C ILE A 127 -19.06 -8.33 -2.03
N ASP A 128 -19.71 -7.63 -2.98
CA ASP A 128 -20.61 -8.25 -3.96
C ASP A 128 -19.84 -9.13 -4.96
N PHE A 129 -18.62 -8.73 -5.31
CA PHE A 129 -17.72 -9.47 -6.21
C PHE A 129 -17.21 -10.81 -5.65
N LEU A 130 -17.04 -10.91 -4.33
CA LEU A 130 -16.53 -12.10 -3.66
C LEU A 130 -17.65 -13.11 -3.37
N ASP A 131 -17.36 -14.41 -3.44
CA ASP A 131 -18.34 -15.48 -3.24
C ASP A 131 -18.24 -16.16 -1.88
N THR A 132 -17.06 -16.16 -1.24
CA THR A 132 -16.78 -16.95 -0.05
C THR A 132 -16.19 -16.12 1.11
N GLU A 133 -16.34 -16.63 2.35
CA GLU A 133 -15.68 -16.04 3.52
C GLU A 133 -14.14 -16.12 3.43
N ASP A 134 -13.59 -17.11 2.75
CA ASP A 134 -12.15 -17.25 2.56
C ASP A 134 -11.60 -16.12 1.66
N GLU A 135 -12.34 -15.74 0.61
CA GLU A 135 -11.95 -14.62 -0.27
C GLU A 135 -11.94 -13.29 0.48
N ILE A 136 -13.03 -12.95 1.19
CA ILE A 136 -13.07 -11.70 1.96
C ILE A 136 -12.08 -11.70 3.13
N ALA A 137 -11.81 -12.86 3.72
CA ALA A 137 -10.79 -12.98 4.75
C ALA A 137 -9.39 -12.68 4.20
N PHE A 138 -9.09 -13.10 2.96
CA PHE A 138 -7.83 -12.75 2.30
C PHE A 138 -7.74 -11.24 2.04
N VAL A 139 -8.78 -10.62 1.47
CA VAL A 139 -8.80 -9.18 1.22
C VAL A 139 -8.56 -8.40 2.51
N LEU A 140 -9.27 -8.72 3.58
CA LEU A 140 -9.08 -8.08 4.88
C LEU A 140 -7.67 -8.30 5.45
N ALA A 141 -7.15 -9.52 5.34
CA ALA A 141 -5.81 -9.86 5.81
C ALA A 141 -4.72 -9.12 5.01
N HIS A 142 -4.92 -8.92 3.71
CA HIS A 142 -4.06 -8.13 2.85
C HIS A 142 -4.01 -6.66 3.28
N GLU A 143 -5.17 -6.03 3.50
CA GLU A 143 -5.25 -4.64 3.97
C GLU A 143 -4.64 -4.45 5.38
N ILE A 144 -4.87 -5.42 6.29
CA ILE A 144 -4.20 -5.44 7.59
C ILE A 144 -2.69 -5.50 7.41
N SER A 145 -2.20 -6.31 6.45
CA SER A 145 -0.77 -6.51 6.23
C SER A 145 -0.05 -5.25 5.76
N HIS A 146 -0.70 -4.37 4.98
CA HIS A 146 -0.12 -3.07 4.63
C HIS A 146 0.19 -2.22 5.87
N ASN A 147 -0.63 -2.27 6.90
CA ASN A 147 -0.36 -1.59 8.17
C ASN A 147 0.65 -2.35 9.05
N GLU A 148 0.58 -3.68 9.13
CA GLU A 148 1.55 -4.51 9.85
C GLU A 148 2.99 -4.29 9.33
N LEU A 149 3.15 -4.18 8.02
CA LEU A 149 4.44 -3.97 7.33
C LEU A 149 4.81 -2.48 7.22
N ARG A 150 3.96 -1.59 7.78
CA ARG A 150 4.16 -0.13 7.76
C ARG A 150 4.12 0.50 6.35
N HIS A 151 3.60 -0.17 5.33
CA HIS A 151 3.55 0.35 3.96
C HIS A 151 2.78 1.68 3.88
N CYS A 152 1.63 1.78 4.60
CA CYS A 152 0.83 2.98 4.62
C CYS A 152 1.60 4.19 5.18
N ILE A 153 2.27 4.04 6.32
CA ILE A 153 2.99 5.15 6.95
C ILE A 153 4.31 5.46 6.27
N LYS A 154 5.05 4.45 5.80
CA LYS A 154 6.29 4.66 5.02
C LYS A 154 6.04 5.49 3.77
N ARG A 155 4.95 5.23 3.06
CA ARG A 155 4.56 6.01 1.89
C ARG A 155 4.35 7.49 2.23
N VAL A 156 3.71 7.79 3.35
CA VAL A 156 3.52 9.15 3.87
C VAL A 156 4.87 9.79 4.21
N GLN A 157 5.75 9.06 4.91
CA GLN A 157 7.10 9.52 5.25
C GLN A 157 7.92 9.87 4.00
N TYR A 158 7.94 8.99 2.99
CA TYR A 158 8.63 9.26 1.72
C TYR A 158 8.15 10.54 1.06
N ALA A 159 6.85 10.74 1.00
CA ALA A 159 6.29 11.94 0.39
C ALA A 159 6.56 13.20 1.19
N ALA A 160 6.53 13.14 2.52
CA ALA A 160 6.89 14.26 3.38
C ALA A 160 8.37 14.64 3.19
N ILE A 161 9.28 13.68 3.18
CA ILE A 161 10.71 13.90 2.90
C ILE A 161 10.91 14.52 1.51
N ALA A 162 10.28 13.97 0.47
CA ALA A 162 10.41 14.45 -0.90
C ALA A 162 9.88 15.89 -1.08
N SER A 163 8.87 16.27 -0.30
CA SER A 163 8.28 17.61 -0.33
C SER A 163 9.05 18.65 0.48
N SER A 164 10.12 18.26 1.19
CA SER A 164 10.88 19.12 2.13
C SER A 164 9.97 19.83 3.14
N ILE A 165 8.89 19.18 3.54
CA ILE A 165 7.88 19.73 4.45
C ILE A 165 8.43 19.67 5.87
N ASP A 166 8.32 20.79 6.60
CA ASP A 166 8.54 20.81 8.05
C ASP A 166 7.47 19.96 8.73
N PRO A 167 7.83 18.90 9.50
CA PRO A 167 6.91 17.84 9.88
C PRO A 167 5.93 18.24 10.97
N ASN A 168 5.07 19.23 10.72
CA ASN A 168 3.90 19.42 11.55
C ASN A 168 2.77 18.46 11.12
N LEU A 169 1.98 18.02 12.10
CA LEU A 169 0.94 17.02 11.89
C LEU A 169 -0.04 17.39 10.75
N GLY A 170 -0.42 18.66 10.64
CA GLY A 170 -1.37 19.12 9.64
C GLY A 170 -0.86 18.95 8.21
N GLU A 171 0.41 19.26 7.96
CA GLU A 171 1.04 19.10 6.64
C GLU A 171 1.24 17.62 6.29
N ILE A 172 1.65 16.80 7.26
CA ILE A 172 1.74 15.35 7.08
C ILE A 172 0.39 14.74 6.69
N VAL A 173 -0.69 15.17 7.34
CA VAL A 173 -2.06 14.70 7.02
C VAL A 173 -2.47 15.13 5.61
N GLN A 174 -2.12 16.33 5.14
CA GLN A 174 -2.39 16.77 3.76
C GLN A 174 -1.63 15.90 2.74
N VAL A 175 -0.36 15.60 3.00
CA VAL A 175 0.43 14.68 2.17
C VAL A 175 -0.22 13.30 2.15
N ALA A 176 -0.58 12.76 3.31
CA ALA A 176 -1.26 11.47 3.42
C ALA A 176 -2.59 11.44 2.66
N TYR A 177 -3.37 12.51 2.73
CA TYR A 177 -4.62 12.65 1.97
C TYR A 177 -4.39 12.68 0.45
N GLY A 178 -3.34 13.33 -0.02
CA GLY A 178 -2.98 13.32 -1.45
C GLY A 178 -2.53 11.95 -1.97
N MET A 179 -2.21 11.02 -1.09
CA MET A 179 -1.60 9.73 -1.45
C MET A 179 -2.44 8.50 -1.11
N TYR A 180 -3.53 8.64 -0.35
CA TYR A 180 -4.26 7.47 0.15
C TYR A 180 -4.79 6.53 -0.95
N SER A 181 -5.10 7.07 -2.12
CA SER A 181 -5.58 6.31 -3.30
C SER A 181 -4.47 5.93 -4.29
N MET A 182 -3.20 6.29 -4.02
CA MET A 182 -2.10 5.91 -4.91
C MET A 182 -1.74 4.42 -4.74
N PRO A 183 -1.36 3.72 -5.82
CA PRO A 183 -0.98 2.32 -5.73
C PRO A 183 0.26 2.12 -4.85
N PHE A 184 0.35 0.98 -4.20
CA PHE A 184 1.56 0.49 -3.56
C PHE A 184 2.58 0.00 -4.60
N THR A 185 3.83 -0.14 -4.20
CA THR A 185 4.82 -0.75 -5.07
C THR A 185 4.54 -2.25 -5.23
N LYS A 186 4.99 -2.84 -6.33
CA LYS A 186 4.87 -4.29 -6.55
C LYS A 186 5.48 -5.12 -5.40
N TYR A 187 6.52 -4.61 -4.77
CA TYR A 187 7.15 -5.24 -3.62
C TYR A 187 6.25 -5.21 -2.39
N ASP A 188 5.67 -4.06 -2.08
CA ASP A 188 4.72 -3.92 -0.98
C ASP A 188 3.52 -4.87 -1.14
N GLU A 189 3.03 -5.01 -2.38
CA GLU A 189 1.94 -5.94 -2.71
C GLU A 189 2.32 -7.40 -2.43
N PHE A 190 3.52 -7.81 -2.83
CA PHE A 190 3.99 -9.18 -2.56
C PHE A 190 4.16 -9.46 -1.08
N GLU A 191 4.69 -8.52 -0.31
CA GLU A 191 4.84 -8.66 1.13
C GLU A 191 3.47 -8.69 1.83
N ALA A 192 2.53 -7.84 1.40
CA ALA A 192 1.17 -7.83 1.92
C ALA A 192 0.41 -9.13 1.60
N ASP A 193 0.59 -9.70 0.40
CA ASP A 193 0.03 -11.01 0.04
C ASP A 193 0.58 -12.12 0.92
N GLU A 194 1.89 -12.14 1.12
CA GLU A 194 2.55 -13.19 1.91
C GLU A 194 2.12 -13.13 3.38
N LEU A 195 2.10 -11.95 3.97
CA LEU A 195 1.64 -11.81 5.35
C LEU A 195 0.14 -12.04 5.46
N GLY A 196 -0.66 -11.53 4.51
CA GLY A 196 -2.10 -11.73 4.46
C GLY A 196 -2.49 -13.22 4.37
N ALA A 197 -1.79 -13.98 3.51
CA ALA A 197 -1.96 -15.43 3.42
C ALA A 197 -1.62 -16.13 4.75
N LYS A 198 -0.57 -15.70 5.45
CA LYS A 198 -0.21 -16.24 6.77
C LYS A 198 -1.27 -15.89 7.84
N LEU A 199 -1.76 -14.65 7.84
CA LEU A 199 -2.78 -14.17 8.78
C LEU A 199 -4.10 -14.92 8.60
N MET A 200 -4.61 -15.04 7.36
CA MET A 200 -5.85 -15.76 7.11
C MET A 200 -5.76 -17.23 7.51
N LYS A 201 -4.64 -17.92 7.20
CA LYS A 201 -4.41 -19.32 7.62
C LYS A 201 -4.41 -19.45 9.14
N LYS A 202 -3.73 -18.57 9.88
CA LYS A 202 -3.74 -18.57 11.36
C LYS A 202 -5.12 -18.27 11.94
N ALA A 203 -5.95 -17.49 11.25
CA ALA A 203 -7.32 -17.20 11.63
C ALA A 203 -8.32 -18.34 11.28
N GLY A 204 -7.84 -19.42 10.64
CA GLY A 204 -8.61 -20.61 10.30
C GLY A 204 -9.33 -20.53 8.94
N TYR A 205 -8.90 -19.65 8.05
CA TYR A 205 -9.40 -19.54 6.68
C TYR A 205 -8.50 -20.29 5.69
N ASN A 206 -9.10 -20.73 4.57
CA ASN A 206 -8.41 -21.52 3.56
C ASN A 206 -7.72 -20.61 2.54
N ILE A 207 -6.42 -20.89 2.27
CA ILE A 207 -5.62 -20.17 1.27
C ILE A 207 -6.21 -20.21 -0.15
N SER A 208 -7.05 -21.21 -0.46
CA SER A 208 -7.77 -21.29 -1.73
C SER A 208 -8.62 -20.05 -2.01
N GLY A 209 -9.10 -19.35 -0.97
CA GLY A 209 -9.80 -18.09 -1.13
C GLY A 209 -8.93 -16.99 -1.76
N ALA A 210 -7.65 -16.90 -1.37
CA ALA A 210 -6.72 -15.99 -2.00
C ALA A 210 -6.46 -16.32 -3.47
N VAL A 211 -6.31 -17.62 -3.79
CA VAL A 211 -6.12 -18.09 -5.17
C VAL A 211 -7.35 -17.77 -6.02
N SER A 212 -8.56 -18.13 -5.53
CA SER A 212 -9.84 -17.84 -6.18
C SER A 212 -10.04 -16.34 -6.44
N PHE A 213 -9.72 -15.49 -5.46
CA PHE A 213 -9.78 -14.05 -5.61
C PHE A 213 -8.92 -13.55 -6.79
N PHE A 214 -7.67 -13.97 -6.88
CA PHE A 214 -6.81 -13.59 -8.01
C PHE A 214 -7.27 -14.18 -9.35
N GLU A 215 -7.83 -15.39 -9.37
CA GLU A 215 -8.39 -15.98 -10.59
C GLU A 215 -9.57 -15.16 -11.12
N LYS A 216 -10.42 -14.65 -10.23
CA LYS A 216 -11.51 -13.75 -10.61
C LYS A 216 -10.98 -12.43 -11.18
N LEU A 217 -9.97 -11.84 -10.56
CA LEU A 217 -9.34 -10.61 -11.09
C LEU A 217 -8.72 -10.84 -12.47
N GLU A 218 -7.97 -11.94 -12.67
CA GLU A 218 -7.39 -12.27 -13.97
C GLU A 218 -8.46 -12.52 -15.07
N LYS A 219 -9.59 -13.08 -14.69
CA LYS A 219 -10.70 -13.27 -15.62
C LYS A 219 -11.26 -11.94 -16.08
N LEU A 220 -11.45 -11.01 -15.16
CA LEU A 220 -11.94 -9.67 -15.46
C LEU A 220 -10.95 -8.87 -16.33
N GLU A 221 -9.65 -8.91 -16.00
CA GLU A 221 -8.61 -8.30 -16.84
C GLU A 221 -8.67 -8.79 -18.31
N LYS A 222 -9.02 -10.06 -18.51
CA LYS A 222 -9.13 -10.65 -19.86
C LYS A 222 -10.43 -10.30 -20.57
N GLU A 223 -11.55 -10.22 -19.83
CA GLU A 223 -12.88 -9.98 -20.41
C GLU A 223 -13.09 -8.51 -20.79
N TYR A 224 -12.63 -7.60 -19.95
CA TYR A 224 -12.93 -6.17 -20.10
C TYR A 224 -11.75 -5.32 -20.61
N GLY A 225 -10.53 -5.89 -20.62
CA GLY A 225 -9.34 -5.11 -20.88
C GLY A 225 -9.14 -4.01 -19.83
N MET A 226 -8.22 -3.08 -20.08
CA MET A 226 -8.01 -1.92 -19.20
C MET A 226 -8.93 -0.74 -19.63
N ASP A 227 -10.25 -0.96 -19.79
CA ASP A 227 -11.16 0.16 -20.04
C ASP A 227 -11.36 0.96 -18.74
N GLN A 228 -11.01 2.24 -18.76
CA GLN A 228 -10.99 3.15 -17.60
C GLN A 228 -12.36 3.37 -16.91
N ARG A 229 -13.43 2.76 -17.40
CA ARG A 229 -14.80 2.91 -16.89
C ARG A 229 -15.34 1.71 -16.14
N ASP A 230 -14.55 0.66 -15.95
CA ASP A 230 -14.97 -0.54 -15.24
C ASP A 230 -14.69 -0.37 -13.73
N PRO A 231 -15.68 -0.64 -12.85
CA PRO A 231 -15.49 -0.59 -11.39
C PRO A 231 -14.35 -1.47 -10.84
N VAL A 232 -13.95 -2.49 -11.59
CA VAL A 232 -12.83 -3.40 -11.23
C VAL A 232 -11.46 -2.78 -11.51
N ASN A 233 -11.38 -1.84 -12.44
CA ASN A 233 -10.11 -1.16 -12.74
C ASN A 233 -9.52 -0.40 -11.56
N ASP A 234 -10.34 0.02 -10.60
CA ASP A 234 -9.88 0.69 -9.40
C ASP A 234 -9.04 -0.25 -8.54
N PHE A 235 -9.46 -1.51 -8.37
CA PHE A 235 -8.65 -2.50 -7.64
C PHE A 235 -7.38 -2.89 -8.40
N ILE A 236 -7.49 -3.14 -9.72
CA ILE A 236 -6.33 -3.51 -10.55
C ILE A 236 -5.32 -2.36 -10.63
N SER A 237 -5.77 -1.12 -10.67
CA SER A 237 -4.88 0.05 -10.72
C SER A 237 -4.23 0.35 -9.38
N SER A 238 -4.91 0.11 -8.27
CA SER A 238 -4.35 0.25 -6.91
C SER A 238 -3.49 -0.94 -6.50
N HIS A 239 -3.74 -2.15 -7.06
CA HIS A 239 -3.07 -3.40 -6.71
C HIS A 239 -2.67 -4.20 -7.98
N PRO A 240 -1.64 -3.79 -8.73
CA PRO A 240 -1.31 -4.38 -10.02
C PRO A 240 -0.78 -5.83 -9.93
N THR A 241 -0.72 -6.52 -11.10
CA THR A 241 -0.07 -7.84 -11.29
C THR A 241 -0.79 -9.07 -10.71
N ALA A 242 -2.13 -9.18 -10.85
CA ALA A 242 -2.94 -10.28 -10.31
C ALA A 242 -2.37 -11.68 -10.61
N LYS A 243 -1.95 -11.96 -11.84
CA LYS A 243 -1.39 -13.26 -12.24
C LYS A 243 -0.11 -13.64 -11.48
N GLU A 244 0.79 -12.70 -11.29
CA GLU A 244 2.05 -12.97 -10.59
C GLU A 244 1.81 -13.17 -9.10
N ARG A 245 0.95 -12.35 -8.50
CA ARG A 245 0.51 -12.45 -7.11
C ARG A 245 -0.14 -13.80 -6.83
N ARG A 246 -1.10 -14.25 -7.69
CA ARG A 246 -1.69 -15.58 -7.61
C ARG A 246 -0.65 -16.69 -7.59
N ASN A 247 0.31 -16.64 -8.54
CA ASN A 247 1.34 -17.67 -8.65
C ASN A 247 2.24 -17.77 -7.41
N ARG A 248 2.45 -16.66 -6.71
CA ARG A 248 3.20 -16.62 -5.45
C ARG A 248 2.38 -17.21 -4.31
N VAL A 249 1.15 -16.75 -4.14
CA VAL A 249 0.26 -17.21 -3.07
C VAL A 249 -0.08 -18.70 -3.20
N ASN A 250 -0.24 -19.21 -4.41
CA ASN A 250 -0.53 -20.64 -4.66
C ASN A 250 0.63 -21.58 -4.26
N LYS A 251 1.82 -21.05 -3.98
CA LYS A 251 2.98 -21.84 -3.53
C LYS A 251 3.13 -21.87 -2.01
N MET A 252 2.27 -21.16 -1.27
CA MET A 252 2.28 -21.08 0.20
C MET A 252 1.38 -22.13 0.84
#